data_d801f71c76e95e9c126ac4b1017e079e
#
_entry.id   d801f71c76e95e9c126ac4b1017e079e
#
_cell.length_a   1.000
_cell.length_b   1.000
_cell.length_c   1.000
_cell.angle_alpha   90.00
_cell.angle_beta   90.00
_cell.angle_gamma   90.00
#
_symmetry.space_group_name_H-M   'P 1'
#
loop_
_entity.id
_entity.type
_entity.pdbx_description
1 polymer ?
#
loop_
_entity_poly.entity_id
_entity_poly.type
_entity_poly.pdbx_seq_one_letter_code
_entity_poly.pdbx_strand_id
1 'polypeptide(L)'
;EIEENAELDLFESFNAHAGDERISAVVADMEAELGKGNKMAGILPRLAQYELTLLDWAEAHKGSRKYVVFANKCWPAFQTQFGFVPCYVNSRLTKIGIPVACEVDIYGAVSEYIGVCVSQKPVTLLDINNTVPADIYNDDIAGKFPYTHKDTFMGFHCGNTASCLVKEPQMKFQRIMKRNLEPDSEPNISRGTLEGDIVDGNITFFRFQSTADAQLKGYIAEGEVLPVATRSFGSIGIFAINEMGRFYRHVLVQKNYPHHGAVAFGHYGKALHSVMTYLGITDIGFNQPKGMLYPTENPFAD
;
A
#
# COMPACT_ATOMS: atom_id res chain seq x y z
N GLU A 1 -14.55 -10.43 -11.56
CA GLU A 1 -13.76 -11.46 -12.25
C GLU A 1 -12.29 -11.28 -11.90
N ILE A 2 -11.57 -12.37 -11.72
CA ILE A 2 -10.12 -12.42 -11.52
C ILE A 2 -9.53 -13.03 -12.78
N GLU A 3 -8.50 -12.39 -13.31
CA GLU A 3 -7.71 -12.89 -14.43
C GLU A 3 -6.28 -13.10 -13.91
N GLU A 4 -5.79 -14.33 -14.06
CA GLU A 4 -4.43 -14.70 -13.69
C GLU A 4 -3.56 -14.70 -14.93
N ASN A 5 -2.45 -13.97 -14.87
CA ASN A 5 -1.49 -13.86 -15.97
C ASN A 5 -0.09 -14.22 -15.49
N ALA A 6 0.71 -14.81 -16.35
CA ALA A 6 2.11 -15.07 -16.03
C ALA A 6 2.95 -13.80 -16.13
N GLU A 7 3.99 -13.71 -15.28
CA GLU A 7 4.97 -12.61 -15.39
C GLU A 7 5.64 -12.55 -16.77
N LEU A 8 5.74 -13.69 -17.47
CA LEU A 8 6.28 -13.77 -18.83
C LEU A 8 5.39 -13.02 -19.82
N ASP A 9 4.06 -13.18 -19.74
CA ASP A 9 3.11 -12.49 -20.63
C ASP A 9 3.23 -10.96 -20.44
N LEU A 10 3.36 -10.54 -19.19
CA LEU A 10 3.58 -9.13 -18.87
C LEU A 10 4.92 -8.62 -19.43
N PHE A 11 5.98 -9.44 -19.35
CA PHE A 11 7.30 -9.08 -19.89
C PHE A 11 7.29 -9.02 -21.42
N GLU A 12 6.59 -9.91 -22.10
CA GLU A 12 6.41 -9.88 -23.56
C GLU A 12 5.64 -8.62 -23.97
N SER A 13 4.55 -8.29 -23.28
CA SER A 13 3.80 -7.05 -23.49
C SER A 13 4.67 -5.80 -23.25
N PHE A 14 5.48 -5.81 -22.19
CA PHE A 14 6.42 -4.73 -21.92
C PHE A 14 7.41 -4.55 -23.07
N ASN A 15 7.98 -5.61 -23.59
CA ASN A 15 8.91 -5.55 -24.73
C ASN A 15 8.22 -5.06 -26.01
N ALA A 16 6.95 -5.39 -26.23
CA ALA A 16 6.17 -4.90 -27.36
C ALA A 16 5.97 -3.37 -27.34
N HIS A 17 6.02 -2.75 -26.16
CA HIS A 17 5.97 -1.29 -26.00
C HIS A 17 7.35 -0.61 -26.17
N ALA A 18 8.40 -1.34 -26.52
CA ALA A 18 9.71 -0.74 -26.75
C ALA A 18 9.65 0.27 -27.92
N GLY A 19 10.03 1.51 -27.64
CA GLY A 19 10.01 2.58 -28.65
C GLY A 19 8.62 3.20 -28.89
N ASP A 20 7.63 2.93 -28.05
CA ASP A 20 6.33 3.59 -28.11
C ASP A 20 6.50 5.13 -28.04
N GLU A 21 5.87 5.83 -28.97
CA GLU A 21 5.98 7.30 -29.08
C GLU A 21 5.49 8.06 -27.85
N ARG A 22 4.59 7.47 -27.07
CA ARG A 22 4.05 8.03 -25.82
C ARG A 22 5.07 8.07 -24.68
N ILE A 23 6.13 7.27 -24.74
CA ILE A 23 7.15 7.16 -23.65
C ILE A 23 7.72 8.53 -23.29
N SER A 24 8.04 9.36 -24.27
CA SER A 24 8.63 10.69 -24.03
C SER A 24 7.71 11.60 -23.22
N ALA A 25 6.41 11.57 -23.47
CA ALA A 25 5.44 12.36 -22.73
C ALA A 25 5.28 11.87 -21.29
N VAL A 26 5.25 10.55 -21.07
CA VAL A 26 5.19 9.96 -19.72
C VAL A 26 6.46 10.25 -18.92
N VAL A 27 7.64 10.20 -19.56
CA VAL A 27 8.90 10.58 -18.91
C VAL A 27 8.86 12.04 -18.46
N ALA A 28 8.42 12.95 -19.30
CA ALA A 28 8.30 14.37 -18.93
C ALA A 28 7.35 14.59 -17.75
N ASP A 29 6.25 13.86 -17.69
CA ASP A 29 5.30 13.90 -16.57
C ASP A 29 5.92 13.33 -15.29
N MET A 30 6.67 12.22 -15.37
CA MET A 30 7.42 11.66 -14.25
C MET A 30 8.50 12.62 -13.72
N GLU A 31 9.20 13.29 -14.61
CA GLU A 31 10.22 14.31 -14.24
C GLU A 31 9.56 15.50 -13.54
N ALA A 32 8.42 15.96 -14.04
CA ALA A 32 7.66 17.05 -13.42
C ALA A 32 7.14 16.66 -12.03
N GLU A 33 6.65 15.43 -11.87
CA GLU A 33 6.15 14.92 -10.59
C GLU A 33 7.25 14.80 -9.54
N LEU A 34 8.37 14.21 -9.90
CA LEU A 34 9.47 13.93 -8.96
C LEU A 34 10.37 15.13 -8.72
N GLY A 35 10.58 15.97 -9.72
CA GLY A 35 11.50 17.12 -9.64
C GLY A 35 12.86 16.73 -9.07
N LYS A 36 13.28 17.39 -7.98
CA LYS A 36 14.55 17.10 -7.27
C LYS A 36 14.56 15.71 -6.59
N GLY A 37 13.41 15.08 -6.40
CA GLY A 37 13.27 13.73 -5.85
C GLY A 37 13.67 12.62 -6.82
N ASN A 38 13.85 12.94 -8.10
CA ASN A 38 14.36 11.97 -9.06
C ASN A 38 15.86 11.74 -8.86
N LYS A 39 16.22 10.62 -8.23
CA LYS A 39 17.63 10.24 -8.00
C LYS A 39 18.16 9.23 -9.03
N MET A 40 17.32 8.79 -9.97
CA MET A 40 17.63 7.75 -10.95
C MET A 40 17.03 8.06 -12.33
N ALA A 41 17.28 9.24 -12.86
CA ALA A 41 16.68 9.73 -14.11
C ALA A 41 16.81 8.74 -15.29
N GLY A 42 17.92 8.05 -15.41
CA GLY A 42 18.17 7.10 -16.51
C GLY A 42 17.24 5.90 -16.58
N ILE A 43 16.43 5.66 -15.55
CA ILE A 43 15.46 4.55 -15.53
C ILE A 43 14.06 4.97 -16.02
N LEU A 44 13.75 6.27 -16.06
CA LEU A 44 12.42 6.77 -16.37
C LEU A 44 11.87 6.27 -17.70
N PRO A 45 12.62 6.15 -18.80
CA PRO A 45 12.09 5.61 -20.04
C PRO A 45 11.54 4.18 -19.91
N ARG A 46 12.19 3.33 -19.09
CA ARG A 46 11.72 1.96 -18.83
C ARG A 46 10.50 1.94 -17.92
N LEU A 47 10.46 2.81 -16.92
CA LEU A 47 9.29 2.95 -16.04
C LEU A 47 8.09 3.50 -16.82
N ALA A 48 8.30 4.47 -17.72
CA ALA A 48 7.27 4.99 -18.60
C ALA A 48 6.72 3.92 -19.56
N GLN A 49 7.63 3.13 -20.15
CA GLN A 49 7.24 1.97 -20.96
C GLN A 49 6.38 0.99 -20.16
N TYR A 50 6.73 0.72 -18.90
CA TYR A 50 5.98 -0.17 -18.03
C TYR A 50 4.59 0.41 -17.64
N GLU A 51 4.52 1.71 -17.37
CA GLU A 51 3.24 2.38 -17.10
C GLU A 51 2.29 2.25 -18.28
N LEU A 52 2.77 2.52 -19.49
CA LEU A 52 1.98 2.34 -20.72
C LEU A 52 1.56 0.89 -20.91
N THR A 53 2.44 -0.05 -20.63
CA THR A 53 2.12 -1.49 -20.70
C THR A 53 0.95 -1.83 -19.79
N LEU A 54 0.94 -1.38 -18.53
CA LEU A 54 -0.16 -1.65 -17.60
C LEU A 54 -1.45 -0.96 -18.01
N LEU A 55 -1.39 0.28 -18.49
CA LEU A 55 -2.57 1.01 -18.95
C LEU A 55 -3.21 0.34 -20.16
N ASP A 56 -2.42 -0.04 -21.15
CA ASP A 56 -2.91 -0.73 -22.35
C ASP A 56 -3.39 -2.14 -22.01
N TRP A 57 -2.72 -2.83 -21.09
CA TRP A 57 -3.18 -4.12 -20.58
C TRP A 57 -4.55 -3.99 -19.92
N ALA A 58 -4.72 -3.01 -19.03
CA ALA A 58 -6.00 -2.76 -18.40
C ALA A 58 -7.10 -2.51 -19.43
N GLU A 59 -6.83 -1.70 -20.46
CA GLU A 59 -7.78 -1.40 -21.52
C GLU A 59 -8.14 -2.62 -22.37
N ALA A 60 -7.16 -3.45 -22.70
CA ALA A 60 -7.35 -4.64 -23.51
C ALA A 60 -8.13 -5.75 -22.77
N HIS A 61 -7.95 -5.86 -21.45
CA HIS A 61 -8.50 -6.97 -20.66
C HIS A 61 -9.79 -6.63 -19.89
N LYS A 62 -10.12 -5.36 -19.72
CA LYS A 62 -11.33 -4.96 -18.99
C LYS A 62 -12.64 -5.44 -19.64
N GLY A 63 -12.66 -5.67 -20.94
CA GLY A 63 -13.87 -6.04 -21.68
C GLY A 63 -14.99 -5.00 -21.51
N SER A 64 -16.17 -5.45 -21.10
CA SER A 64 -17.31 -4.56 -20.80
C SER A 64 -17.27 -3.95 -19.39
N ARG A 65 -16.26 -4.25 -18.58
CA ARG A 65 -16.13 -3.76 -17.22
C ARG A 65 -15.61 -2.33 -17.21
N LYS A 66 -16.03 -1.57 -16.23
CA LYS A 66 -15.67 -0.16 -16.10
C LYS A 66 -14.34 0.06 -15.38
N TYR A 67 -13.97 -0.85 -14.48
CA TYR A 67 -12.85 -0.68 -13.58
C TYR A 67 -11.90 -1.88 -13.63
N VAL A 68 -10.63 -1.60 -13.47
CA VAL A 68 -9.55 -2.59 -13.35
C VAL A 68 -8.71 -2.25 -12.13
N VAL A 69 -8.24 -3.25 -11.44
CA VAL A 69 -7.23 -3.16 -10.38
C VAL A 69 -6.22 -4.27 -10.59
N PHE A 70 -5.01 -4.06 -10.10
CA PHE A 70 -3.94 -5.04 -10.23
C PHE A 70 -3.53 -5.59 -8.86
N ALA A 71 -3.09 -6.83 -8.83
CA ALA A 71 -2.36 -7.43 -7.74
C ALA A 71 -1.09 -8.06 -8.33
N ASN A 72 0.05 -7.39 -8.20
CA ASN A 72 1.27 -7.80 -8.86
C ASN A 72 2.29 -8.44 -7.92
N LYS A 73 3.21 -9.21 -8.49
CA LYS A 73 4.35 -9.81 -7.79
C LYS A 73 5.63 -9.16 -8.30
N CYS A 74 6.30 -8.38 -7.45
CA CYS A 74 7.52 -7.69 -7.88
C CYS A 74 8.78 -8.54 -7.74
N TRP A 75 8.80 -9.58 -6.92
CA TRP A 75 9.98 -10.35 -6.60
C TRP A 75 9.89 -11.81 -7.04
N PRO A 76 10.99 -12.37 -7.59
CA PRO A 76 12.27 -11.75 -8.03
C PRO A 76 12.27 -11.32 -9.50
N ALA A 77 11.22 -11.62 -10.28
CA ALA A 77 11.24 -11.51 -11.73
C ALA A 77 11.44 -10.07 -12.24
N PHE A 78 10.86 -9.07 -11.58
CA PHE A 78 11.05 -7.70 -12.01
C PHE A 78 12.52 -7.26 -11.99
N GLN A 79 13.25 -7.62 -10.93
CA GLN A 79 14.68 -7.28 -10.84
C GLN A 79 15.50 -7.94 -11.95
N THR A 80 15.23 -9.22 -12.23
CA THR A 80 16.03 -10.02 -13.18
C THR A 80 15.62 -9.81 -14.63
N GLN A 81 14.34 -9.65 -14.92
CA GLN A 81 13.82 -9.52 -16.29
C GLN A 81 13.64 -8.06 -16.70
N PHE A 82 13.01 -7.26 -15.86
CA PHE A 82 12.76 -5.85 -16.18
C PHE A 82 13.92 -4.92 -15.79
N GLY A 83 14.78 -5.34 -14.85
CA GLY A 83 15.92 -4.54 -14.38
C GLY A 83 15.52 -3.34 -13.52
N PHE A 84 14.31 -3.35 -12.96
CA PHE A 84 13.78 -2.38 -12.01
C PHE A 84 12.72 -3.04 -11.11
N VAL A 85 12.22 -2.30 -10.13
CA VAL A 85 11.03 -2.68 -9.34
C VAL A 85 9.85 -1.78 -9.72
N PRO A 86 8.61 -2.28 -9.69
CA PRO A 86 7.45 -1.56 -10.22
C PRO A 86 6.90 -0.48 -9.30
N CYS A 87 7.46 -0.29 -8.11
CA CYS A 87 6.88 0.49 -7.01
C CYS A 87 6.44 1.90 -7.44
N TYR A 88 7.30 2.67 -8.12
CA TYR A 88 6.93 4.02 -8.53
C TYR A 88 5.80 4.02 -9.56
N VAL A 89 5.78 3.10 -10.50
CA VAL A 89 4.68 2.98 -11.48
C VAL A 89 3.39 2.57 -10.78
N ASN A 90 3.44 1.59 -9.87
CA ASN A 90 2.29 1.20 -9.05
C ASN A 90 1.72 2.41 -8.28
N SER A 91 2.61 3.22 -7.69
CA SER A 91 2.26 4.47 -7.00
C SER A 91 1.50 5.44 -7.91
N ARG A 92 1.95 5.60 -9.16
CA ARG A 92 1.31 6.48 -10.14
C ARG A 92 -0.07 5.98 -10.57
N LEU A 93 -0.22 4.69 -10.83
CA LEU A 93 -1.52 4.10 -11.16
C LEU A 93 -2.50 4.23 -9.98
N THR A 94 -2.05 3.95 -8.77
CA THR A 94 -2.86 4.12 -7.54
C THR A 94 -3.32 5.57 -7.39
N LYS A 95 -2.47 6.54 -7.69
CA LYS A 95 -2.80 7.98 -7.67
C LYS A 95 -3.95 8.33 -8.61
N ILE A 96 -4.04 7.71 -9.78
CA ILE A 96 -5.11 7.96 -10.75
C ILE A 96 -6.34 7.05 -10.56
N GLY A 97 -6.41 6.32 -9.44
CA GLY A 97 -7.57 5.49 -9.08
C GLY A 97 -7.56 4.09 -9.69
N ILE A 98 -6.40 3.61 -10.14
CA ILE A 98 -6.14 2.23 -10.54
C ILE A 98 -5.25 1.59 -9.48
N PRO A 99 -5.78 1.05 -8.38
CA PRO A 99 -4.99 0.41 -7.34
C PRO A 99 -4.12 -0.73 -7.86
N VAL A 100 -2.90 -0.80 -7.37
CA VAL A 100 -1.96 -1.88 -7.66
C VAL A 100 -1.43 -2.43 -6.35
N ALA A 101 -2.06 -3.47 -5.84
CA ALA A 101 -1.62 -4.14 -4.62
C ALA A 101 -0.34 -4.95 -4.87
N CYS A 102 0.62 -4.85 -3.97
CA CYS A 102 1.81 -5.69 -4.00
C CYS A 102 1.53 -7.11 -3.51
N GLU A 103 2.49 -8.01 -3.80
CA GLU A 103 2.56 -9.38 -3.25
C GLU A 103 1.37 -10.26 -3.64
N VAL A 104 0.74 -9.97 -4.79
CA VAL A 104 -0.45 -10.68 -5.30
C VAL A 104 -1.61 -10.63 -4.30
N ASP A 105 -1.71 -9.55 -3.52
CA ASP A 105 -2.77 -9.38 -2.54
C ASP A 105 -4.08 -8.96 -3.20
N ILE A 106 -4.81 -9.94 -3.75
CA ILE A 106 -6.09 -9.72 -4.44
C ILE A 106 -7.11 -9.01 -3.52
N TYR A 107 -7.20 -9.41 -2.26
CA TYR A 107 -8.12 -8.78 -1.31
C TYR A 107 -7.64 -7.40 -0.86
N GLY A 108 -6.33 -7.16 -0.87
CA GLY A 108 -5.75 -5.83 -0.75
C GLY A 108 -6.21 -4.92 -1.88
N ALA A 109 -6.05 -5.36 -3.14
CA ALA A 109 -6.49 -4.62 -4.32
C ALA A 109 -8.00 -4.31 -4.29
N VAL A 110 -8.84 -5.28 -3.90
CA VAL A 110 -10.29 -5.09 -3.73
C VAL A 110 -10.58 -4.08 -2.61
N SER A 111 -9.84 -4.14 -1.51
CA SER A 111 -9.98 -3.21 -0.39
C SER A 111 -9.63 -1.78 -0.83
N GLU A 112 -8.48 -1.59 -1.50
CA GLU A 112 -8.10 -0.29 -2.05
C GLU A 112 -9.17 0.26 -3.00
N TYR A 113 -9.68 -0.57 -3.91
CA TYR A 113 -10.71 -0.16 -4.87
C TYR A 113 -12.00 0.28 -4.18
N ILE A 114 -12.49 -0.49 -3.21
CA ILE A 114 -13.69 -0.11 -2.43
C ILE A 114 -13.42 1.20 -1.68
N GLY A 115 -12.23 1.35 -1.12
CA GLY A 115 -11.81 2.59 -0.47
C GLY A 115 -11.81 3.79 -1.41
N VAL A 116 -11.31 3.63 -2.65
CA VAL A 116 -11.38 4.67 -3.69
C VAL A 116 -12.83 5.02 -4.02
N CYS A 117 -13.70 4.02 -4.16
CA CYS A 117 -15.13 4.26 -4.41
C CYS A 117 -15.80 5.04 -3.28
N VAL A 118 -15.45 4.74 -2.02
CA VAL A 118 -16.03 5.40 -0.83
C VAL A 118 -15.46 6.81 -0.62
N SER A 119 -14.15 6.96 -0.72
CA SER A 119 -13.46 8.21 -0.42
C SER A 119 -13.40 9.19 -1.59
N GLN A 120 -13.54 8.70 -2.83
CA GLN A 120 -13.27 9.43 -4.07
C GLN A 120 -11.85 10.03 -4.11
N LYS A 121 -10.91 9.34 -3.46
CA LYS A 121 -9.49 9.74 -3.34
C LYS A 121 -8.60 8.51 -3.47
N PRO A 122 -7.30 8.68 -3.75
CA PRO A 122 -6.34 7.59 -3.69
C PRO A 122 -6.34 6.91 -2.32
N VAL A 123 -6.27 5.60 -2.35
CA VAL A 123 -6.16 4.71 -1.18
C VAL A 123 -4.89 3.89 -1.35
N THR A 124 -4.19 3.57 -0.29
CA THR A 124 -2.96 2.80 -0.36
C THR A 124 -3.04 1.53 0.48
N LEU A 125 -2.32 0.50 0.07
CA LEU A 125 -2.13 -0.72 0.84
C LEU A 125 -0.82 -0.59 1.63
N LEU A 126 -0.86 -0.87 2.93
CA LEU A 126 0.30 -0.77 3.82
C LEU A 126 0.40 -1.99 4.73
N ASP A 127 1.64 -2.34 5.06
CA ASP A 127 1.96 -3.30 6.10
C ASP A 127 1.78 -2.67 7.48
N ILE A 128 1.26 -3.40 8.44
CA ILE A 128 1.61 -3.17 9.84
C ILE A 128 3.00 -3.74 10.02
N ASN A 129 4.01 -2.91 9.78
CA ASN A 129 5.39 -3.39 9.68
C ASN A 129 6.00 -3.65 11.05
N ASN A 130 5.91 -2.69 11.96
CA ASN A 130 6.58 -2.78 13.25
C ASN A 130 5.97 -1.84 14.29
N THR A 131 6.28 -2.08 15.55
CA THR A 131 6.06 -1.10 16.63
C THR A 131 6.96 0.11 16.39
N VAL A 132 6.48 1.29 16.72
CA VAL A 132 7.31 2.51 16.67
C VAL A 132 8.54 2.33 17.56
N PRO A 133 9.77 2.62 17.07
CA PRO A 133 10.97 2.56 17.91
C PRO A 133 10.82 3.40 19.18
N ALA A 134 11.33 2.87 20.30
CA ALA A 134 11.11 3.47 21.62
C ALA A 134 11.70 4.88 21.73
N ASP A 135 12.80 5.18 21.07
CA ASP A 135 13.40 6.51 21.01
C ASP A 135 12.47 7.49 20.30
N ILE A 136 11.94 7.13 19.13
CA ILE A 136 10.99 7.98 18.40
C ILE A 136 9.71 8.19 19.23
N TYR A 137 9.19 7.13 19.86
CA TYR A 137 8.01 7.26 20.71
C TYR A 137 8.26 8.20 21.89
N ASN A 138 9.36 8.00 22.64
CA ASN A 138 9.65 8.79 23.83
C ASN A 138 9.96 10.26 23.50
N ASP A 139 10.71 10.50 22.42
CA ASP A 139 11.17 11.85 22.08
C ASP A 139 10.11 12.66 21.34
N ASP A 140 9.31 12.03 20.49
CA ASP A 140 8.47 12.73 19.53
C ASP A 140 6.95 12.52 19.71
N ILE A 141 6.52 11.50 20.47
CA ILE A 141 5.09 11.15 20.62
C ILE A 141 4.62 11.28 22.07
N ALA A 142 5.34 10.70 23.01
CA ALA A 142 4.93 10.65 24.41
C ALA A 142 4.73 12.05 24.99
N GLY A 143 3.55 12.29 25.56
CA GLY A 143 3.18 13.59 26.13
C GLY A 143 2.87 14.70 25.12
N LYS A 144 3.07 14.45 23.81
CA LYS A 144 2.72 15.39 22.74
C LYS A 144 1.43 14.99 22.03
N PHE A 145 1.12 13.69 22.01
CA PHE A 145 -0.11 13.14 21.45
C PHE A 145 -0.82 12.26 22.48
N PRO A 146 -2.14 12.06 22.36
CA PRO A 146 -2.93 11.31 23.35
C PRO A 146 -2.86 9.79 23.14
N TYR A 147 -1.73 9.26 22.68
CA TYR A 147 -1.54 7.86 22.35
C TYR A 147 -0.48 7.22 23.24
N THR A 148 -0.75 5.99 23.67
CA THR A 148 0.26 5.13 24.28
C THR A 148 1.12 4.48 23.19
N HIS A 149 2.28 3.92 23.56
CA HIS A 149 3.13 3.20 22.61
C HIS A 149 2.39 2.04 21.91
N LYS A 150 1.44 1.41 22.63
CA LYS A 150 0.63 0.30 22.09
C LYS A 150 -0.45 0.75 21.10
N ASP A 151 -0.74 2.04 21.03
CA ASP A 151 -1.68 2.61 20.08
C ASP A 151 -1.00 2.95 18.74
N THR A 152 0.33 2.88 18.67
CA THR A 152 1.12 3.33 17.51
C THR A 152 1.82 2.18 16.79
N PHE A 153 1.98 2.32 15.48
CA PHE A 153 2.74 1.38 14.64
C PHE A 153 3.34 2.09 13.44
N MET A 154 4.35 1.45 12.84
CA MET A 154 4.91 1.89 11.56
C MET A 154 4.09 1.26 10.44
N GLY A 155 3.37 2.08 9.68
CA GLY A 155 2.72 1.66 8.44
C GLY A 155 3.68 1.86 7.27
N PHE A 156 3.98 0.82 6.52
CA PHE A 156 5.07 0.78 5.56
C PHE A 156 4.69 0.08 4.26
N HIS A 157 5.25 0.56 3.16
CA HIS A 157 5.45 -0.23 1.95
C HIS A 157 6.72 0.20 1.21
N CYS A 158 7.25 -0.69 0.35
CA CYS A 158 8.51 -0.42 -0.38
C CYS A 158 8.45 0.79 -1.31
N GLY A 159 7.28 1.33 -1.63
CA GLY A 159 7.12 2.51 -2.46
C GLY A 159 5.98 2.47 -3.48
N ASN A 160 4.95 1.64 -3.28
CA ASN A 160 3.74 1.69 -4.12
C ASN A 160 2.63 2.59 -3.55
N THR A 161 2.84 3.23 -2.41
CA THR A 161 1.93 4.28 -1.92
C THR A 161 1.81 5.39 -2.95
N ALA A 162 0.60 5.83 -3.24
CA ALA A 162 0.36 6.88 -4.22
C ALA A 162 1.26 8.11 -3.95
N SER A 163 1.95 8.62 -4.96
CA SER A 163 2.93 9.70 -4.83
C SER A 163 2.36 10.96 -4.17
N CYS A 164 1.08 11.25 -4.38
CA CYS A 164 0.39 12.36 -3.73
C CYS A 164 0.12 12.17 -2.22
N LEU A 165 0.34 10.96 -1.70
CA LEU A 165 0.22 10.61 -0.28
C LEU A 165 1.60 10.50 0.40
N VAL A 166 2.67 10.88 -0.29
CA VAL A 166 4.05 10.86 0.22
C VAL A 166 4.61 12.26 0.23
N LYS A 167 5.18 12.70 1.36
CA LYS A 167 5.87 13.98 1.49
C LYS A 167 7.22 13.91 0.77
N GLU A 168 7.50 14.91 -0.07
CA GLU A 168 8.78 15.02 -0.78
C GLU A 168 9.24 13.69 -1.41
N PRO A 169 8.41 13.06 -2.29
CA PRO A 169 8.69 11.73 -2.79
C PRO A 169 10.03 11.66 -3.51
N GLN A 170 10.81 10.62 -3.21
CA GLN A 170 12.10 10.38 -3.84
C GLN A 170 12.11 9.01 -4.53
N MET A 171 12.28 9.01 -5.85
CA MET A 171 12.47 7.78 -6.61
C MET A 171 13.94 7.42 -6.63
N LYS A 172 14.28 6.29 -6.03
CA LYS A 172 15.68 5.88 -5.87
C LYS A 172 15.84 4.36 -5.73
N PHE A 173 17.02 3.96 -5.35
CA PHE A 173 17.41 2.60 -5.04
C PHE A 173 17.34 2.34 -3.53
N GLN A 174 16.79 1.19 -3.13
CA GLN A 174 16.78 0.73 -1.73
C GLN A 174 17.76 -0.43 -1.51
N ARG A 175 18.84 -0.17 -0.82
CA ARG A 175 19.88 -1.17 -0.53
C ARG A 175 19.39 -2.36 0.28
N ILE A 176 18.45 -2.13 1.17
CA ILE A 176 17.91 -3.19 2.03
C ILE A 176 17.18 -4.27 1.24
N MET A 177 16.76 -3.96 0.02
CA MET A 177 16.11 -4.91 -0.88
C MET A 177 17.09 -5.73 -1.71
N LYS A 178 18.40 -5.55 -1.51
CA LYS A 178 19.44 -6.35 -2.15
C LYS A 178 19.27 -7.82 -1.75
N ARG A 179 19.31 -8.68 -2.76
CA ARG A 179 19.18 -10.12 -2.58
C ARG A 179 20.49 -10.84 -2.86
N ASN A 180 20.61 -12.07 -2.36
CA ASN A 180 21.80 -12.91 -2.55
C ASN A 180 22.15 -13.18 -4.02
N LEU A 181 21.19 -13.04 -4.93
CA LEU A 181 21.40 -13.21 -6.38
C LEU A 181 21.86 -11.91 -7.07
N GLU A 182 21.84 -10.76 -6.38
CA GLU A 182 22.30 -9.50 -6.96
C GLU A 182 23.82 -9.41 -6.90
N PRO A 183 24.47 -9.07 -8.03
CA PRO A 183 25.91 -8.83 -8.04
C PRO A 183 26.31 -7.70 -7.08
N ASP A 184 27.43 -7.85 -6.37
CA ASP A 184 27.92 -6.80 -5.46
C ASP A 184 28.29 -5.50 -6.17
N SER A 185 28.67 -5.59 -7.44
CA SER A 185 29.03 -4.47 -8.28
C SER A 185 27.84 -3.69 -8.84
N GLU A 186 26.64 -4.29 -8.84
CA GLU A 186 25.43 -3.70 -9.40
C GLU A 186 24.26 -3.75 -8.41
N PRO A 187 24.32 -2.95 -7.34
CA PRO A 187 23.29 -3.00 -6.29
C PRO A 187 22.00 -2.28 -6.70
N ASN A 188 21.73 -2.09 -7.97
CA ASN A 188 20.70 -1.18 -8.47
C ASN A 188 19.53 -1.85 -9.19
N ILE A 189 19.42 -3.16 -9.12
CA ILE A 189 18.25 -3.86 -9.69
C ILE A 189 16.97 -3.65 -8.83
N SER A 190 17.11 -3.19 -7.58
CA SER A 190 15.99 -2.74 -6.75
C SER A 190 15.72 -1.23 -6.91
N ARG A 191 15.96 -0.68 -8.10
CA ARG A 191 15.71 0.72 -8.46
C ARG A 191 14.28 0.93 -8.93
N GLY A 192 13.76 2.13 -8.72
CA GLY A 192 12.38 2.47 -9.06
C GLY A 192 11.42 2.41 -7.87
N THR A 193 11.95 2.37 -6.63
CA THR A 193 11.16 2.54 -5.41
C THR A 193 10.82 4.01 -5.18
N LEU A 194 9.72 4.27 -4.50
CA LEU A 194 9.34 5.61 -4.08
C LEU A 194 9.42 5.72 -2.55
N GLU A 195 10.24 6.64 -2.05
CA GLU A 195 10.45 6.84 -0.63
C GLU A 195 9.99 8.20 -0.15
N GLY A 196 9.54 8.26 1.08
CA GLY A 196 9.21 9.48 1.81
C GLY A 196 8.21 9.20 2.93
N ASP A 197 8.11 10.12 3.87
CA ASP A 197 7.11 10.02 4.93
C ASP A 197 5.69 10.17 4.33
N ILE A 198 4.77 9.33 4.79
CA ILE A 198 3.36 9.42 4.40
C ILE A 198 2.77 10.72 4.97
N VAL A 199 1.87 11.35 4.21
CA VAL A 199 1.18 12.57 4.65
C VAL A 199 0.42 12.32 5.94
N ASP A 200 0.49 13.27 6.87
CA ASP A 200 -0.24 13.19 8.13
C ASP A 200 -1.73 13.52 7.99
N GLY A 201 -2.51 13.10 8.96
CA GLY A 201 -3.93 13.37 9.06
C GLY A 201 -4.78 12.15 9.36
N ASN A 202 -6.08 12.37 9.45
CA ASN A 202 -7.05 11.34 9.75
C ASN A 202 -7.05 10.22 8.73
N ILE A 203 -7.19 8.98 9.18
CA ILE A 203 -7.27 7.80 8.32
C ILE A 203 -8.37 6.85 8.74
N THR A 204 -8.79 6.03 7.79
CA THR A 204 -9.51 4.79 8.04
C THR A 204 -8.65 3.63 7.53
N PHE A 205 -8.27 2.74 8.44
CA PHE A 205 -7.54 1.51 8.18
C PHE A 205 -8.51 0.35 8.11
N PHE A 206 -8.54 -0.38 7.01
CA PHE A 206 -9.58 -1.38 6.79
C PHE A 206 -9.12 -2.49 5.83
N ARG A 207 -9.86 -3.61 5.85
CA ARG A 207 -9.63 -4.70 4.92
C ARG A 207 -10.90 -5.51 4.68
N PHE A 208 -11.04 -5.98 3.46
CA PHE A 208 -11.93 -7.07 3.06
C PHE A 208 -11.10 -8.34 2.89
N GLN A 209 -11.64 -9.47 3.30
CA GLN A 209 -10.93 -10.74 3.25
C GLN A 209 -11.93 -11.89 3.06
N SER A 210 -11.53 -12.94 2.34
CA SER A 210 -12.25 -14.21 2.34
C SER A 210 -11.63 -15.18 3.34
N THR A 211 -12.45 -16.03 3.88
CA THR A 211 -12.04 -17.18 4.68
C THR A 211 -11.87 -18.42 3.79
N ALA A 212 -11.30 -19.49 4.33
CA ALA A 212 -11.10 -20.75 3.59
C ALA A 212 -12.42 -21.42 3.15
N ASP A 213 -13.52 -21.14 3.83
CA ASP A 213 -14.86 -21.60 3.49
C ASP A 213 -15.65 -20.58 2.63
N ALA A 214 -14.93 -19.68 1.98
CA ALA A 214 -15.43 -18.66 1.05
C ALA A 214 -16.43 -17.67 1.68
N GLN A 215 -16.38 -17.47 3.00
CA GLN A 215 -17.14 -16.40 3.64
C GLN A 215 -16.34 -15.09 3.60
N LEU A 216 -17.03 -13.98 3.42
CA LEU A 216 -16.42 -12.67 3.51
C LEU A 216 -16.40 -12.18 4.96
N LYS A 217 -15.30 -11.59 5.35
CA LYS A 217 -15.12 -10.85 6.60
C LYS A 217 -14.39 -9.55 6.34
N GLY A 218 -14.41 -8.65 7.30
CA GLY A 218 -13.68 -7.38 7.19
C GLY A 218 -13.37 -6.77 8.53
N TYR A 219 -12.51 -5.77 8.51
CA TYR A 219 -12.30 -4.90 9.67
C TYR A 219 -12.23 -3.42 9.25
N ILE A 220 -12.51 -2.56 10.20
CA ILE A 220 -12.45 -1.10 10.06
C ILE A 220 -11.90 -0.53 11.37
N ALA A 221 -10.91 0.36 11.26
CA ALA A 221 -10.42 1.14 12.39
C ALA A 221 -10.13 2.57 11.95
N GLU A 222 -10.52 3.54 12.74
CA GLU A 222 -10.23 4.95 12.49
C GLU A 222 -9.10 5.43 13.40
N GLY A 223 -8.25 6.29 12.86
CA GLY A 223 -7.10 6.85 13.54
C GLY A 223 -6.48 7.98 12.73
N GLU A 224 -5.18 8.15 12.88
CA GLU A 224 -4.44 9.18 12.16
C GLU A 224 -3.01 8.76 11.85
N VAL A 225 -2.40 9.41 10.87
CA VAL A 225 -0.95 9.43 10.66
C VAL A 225 -0.41 10.64 11.41
N LEU A 226 0.56 10.42 12.30
CA LEU A 226 1.15 11.48 13.11
C LEU A 226 2.18 12.27 12.30
N PRO A 227 2.29 13.60 12.50
CA PRO A 227 3.29 14.46 11.85
C PRO A 227 4.69 14.28 12.48
N VAL A 228 5.15 13.06 12.58
CA VAL A 228 6.43 12.67 13.20
C VAL A 228 7.31 12.01 12.13
N ALA A 229 8.57 12.45 12.04
CA ALA A 229 9.53 11.91 11.08
C ALA A 229 9.86 10.45 11.40
N THR A 230 9.77 9.58 10.40
CA THR A 230 9.97 8.15 10.59
C THR A 230 11.46 7.76 10.68
N ARG A 231 12.36 8.59 10.13
CA ARG A 231 13.82 8.36 10.07
C ARG A 231 14.17 7.02 9.41
N SER A 232 13.34 6.56 8.47
CA SER A 232 13.47 5.25 7.84
C SER A 232 13.40 5.36 6.32
N PHE A 233 13.19 4.25 5.64
CA PHE A 233 13.14 4.15 4.18
C PHE A 233 11.76 3.64 3.74
N GLY A 234 11.48 3.69 2.43
CA GLY A 234 10.20 3.30 1.85
C GLY A 234 9.16 4.42 1.95
N SER A 235 7.95 4.13 1.55
CA SER A 235 6.79 4.96 1.86
C SER A 235 6.27 4.53 3.23
N ILE A 236 6.53 5.33 4.25
CA ILE A 236 6.37 4.95 5.65
C ILE A 236 5.77 6.09 6.47
N GLY A 237 4.96 5.75 7.47
CA GLY A 237 4.36 6.71 8.39
C GLY A 237 4.22 6.15 9.80
N ILE A 238 4.07 7.02 10.77
CA ILE A 238 3.69 6.64 12.14
C ILE A 238 2.19 6.77 12.27
N PHE A 239 1.54 5.65 12.42
CA PHE A 239 0.10 5.51 12.55
C PHE A 239 -0.29 5.39 14.01
N ALA A 240 -1.40 6.02 14.38
CA ALA A 240 -1.98 5.93 15.70
C ALA A 240 -3.48 5.58 15.59
N ILE A 241 -3.87 4.49 16.24
CA ILE A 241 -5.25 4.01 16.36
C ILE A 241 -5.50 3.71 17.83
N ASN A 242 -6.52 4.28 18.42
CA ASN A 242 -6.85 4.01 19.82
C ASN A 242 -7.07 2.51 20.06
N GLU A 243 -6.45 1.97 21.13
CA GLU A 243 -6.51 0.57 21.51
C GLU A 243 -5.95 -0.39 20.43
N MET A 244 -5.00 0.08 19.61
CA MET A 244 -4.43 -0.68 18.49
C MET A 244 -3.87 -2.04 18.94
N GLY A 245 -3.19 -2.09 20.07
CA GLY A 245 -2.62 -3.35 20.59
C GLY A 245 -3.68 -4.41 20.89
N ARG A 246 -4.86 -4.00 21.39
CA ARG A 246 -6.01 -4.89 21.63
C ARG A 246 -6.70 -5.26 20.31
N PHE A 247 -6.91 -4.27 19.44
CA PHE A 247 -7.46 -4.48 18.09
C PHE A 247 -6.60 -5.45 17.28
N TYR A 248 -5.28 -5.26 17.29
CA TYR A 248 -4.35 -6.16 16.62
C TYR A 248 -4.47 -7.60 17.12
N ARG A 249 -4.49 -7.79 18.44
CA ARG A 249 -4.59 -9.13 19.06
C ARG A 249 -5.92 -9.79 18.78
N HIS A 250 -7.03 -9.10 19.06
CA HIS A 250 -8.37 -9.70 19.12
C HIS A 250 -9.13 -9.64 17.79
N VAL A 251 -8.69 -8.82 16.84
CA VAL A 251 -9.27 -8.77 15.50
C VAL A 251 -8.29 -9.33 14.49
N LEU A 252 -7.10 -8.72 14.31
CA LEU A 252 -6.24 -9.12 13.21
C LEU A 252 -5.65 -10.52 13.41
N VAL A 253 -4.96 -10.75 14.53
CA VAL A 253 -4.29 -12.03 14.80
C VAL A 253 -5.31 -13.14 15.00
N GLN A 254 -6.29 -12.93 15.86
CA GLN A 254 -7.25 -13.97 16.22
C GLN A 254 -8.15 -14.41 15.07
N LYS A 255 -8.47 -13.48 14.16
CA LYS A 255 -9.27 -13.77 12.97
C LYS A 255 -8.41 -14.06 11.72
N ASN A 256 -7.11 -14.27 11.89
CA ASN A 256 -6.18 -14.60 10.81
C ASN A 256 -6.24 -13.61 9.64
N TYR A 257 -6.14 -12.31 9.91
CA TYR A 257 -5.90 -11.32 8.88
C TYR A 257 -4.40 -11.23 8.56
N PRO A 258 -4.03 -10.97 7.30
CA PRO A 258 -2.64 -10.65 6.98
C PRO A 258 -2.26 -9.29 7.58
N HIS A 259 -0.97 -8.97 7.53
CA HIS A 259 -0.45 -7.69 8.00
C HIS A 259 -0.77 -6.50 7.07
N HIS A 260 -1.24 -6.77 5.85
CA HIS A 260 -1.69 -5.75 4.91
C HIS A 260 -3.05 -5.18 5.29
N GLY A 261 -3.18 -3.87 5.25
CA GLY A 261 -4.46 -3.17 5.32
C GLY A 261 -4.52 -1.99 4.36
N ALA A 262 -5.70 -1.70 3.85
CA ALA A 262 -5.94 -0.52 3.03
C ALA A 262 -6.11 0.71 3.92
N VAL A 263 -5.59 1.85 3.47
CA VAL A 263 -5.65 3.12 4.18
C VAL A 263 -6.29 4.18 3.30
N ALA A 264 -7.45 4.66 3.71
CA ALA A 264 -8.11 5.83 3.13
C ALA A 264 -7.87 7.05 4.03
N PHE A 265 -7.49 8.18 3.43
CA PHE A 265 -7.19 9.41 4.16
C PHE A 265 -8.48 10.21 4.44
N GLY A 266 -8.95 10.10 5.67
CA GLY A 266 -10.19 10.63 6.21
C GLY A 266 -10.92 9.57 7.03
N HIS A 267 -12.01 9.98 7.71
CA HIS A 267 -12.86 9.08 8.48
C HIS A 267 -14.03 8.59 7.62
N TYR A 268 -13.94 7.37 7.14
CA TYR A 268 -14.92 6.71 6.27
C TYR A 268 -15.53 5.45 6.89
N GLY A 269 -15.31 5.21 8.19
CA GLY A 269 -15.75 3.99 8.89
C GLY A 269 -17.22 3.72 8.72
N LYS A 270 -18.08 4.74 8.86
CA LYS A 270 -19.52 4.61 8.67
C LYS A 270 -19.89 4.16 7.25
N ALA A 271 -19.29 4.74 6.23
CA ALA A 271 -19.56 4.40 4.84
C ALA A 271 -19.06 2.99 4.51
N LEU A 272 -17.84 2.65 4.92
CA LEU A 272 -17.27 1.31 4.73
C LEU A 272 -18.09 0.23 5.45
N HIS A 273 -18.54 0.50 6.68
CA HIS A 273 -19.42 -0.43 7.39
C HIS A 273 -20.73 -0.67 6.62
N SER A 274 -21.33 0.39 6.07
CA SER A 274 -22.54 0.26 5.25
C SER A 274 -22.27 -0.56 3.98
N VAL A 275 -21.13 -0.36 3.30
CA VAL A 275 -20.73 -1.16 2.13
C VAL A 275 -20.54 -2.63 2.52
N MET A 276 -19.81 -2.91 3.61
CA MET A 276 -19.61 -4.28 4.10
C MET A 276 -20.93 -4.96 4.38
N THR A 277 -21.83 -4.29 5.09
CA THR A 277 -23.18 -4.80 5.40
C THR A 277 -24.00 -5.06 4.13
N TYR A 278 -23.96 -4.15 3.17
CA TYR A 278 -24.64 -4.32 1.88
C TYR A 278 -24.11 -5.52 1.09
N LEU A 279 -22.82 -5.79 1.18
CA LEU A 279 -22.18 -6.98 0.58
C LEU A 279 -22.46 -8.27 1.36
N GLY A 280 -23.26 -8.22 2.43
CA GLY A 280 -23.62 -9.38 3.25
C GLY A 280 -22.55 -9.82 4.24
N ILE A 281 -21.54 -8.98 4.51
CA ILE A 281 -20.51 -9.29 5.50
C ILE A 281 -21.08 -9.07 6.89
N THR A 282 -21.11 -10.13 7.69
CA THR A 282 -21.59 -10.12 9.08
C THR A 282 -20.46 -10.11 10.10
N ASP A 283 -19.28 -10.65 9.74
CA ASP A 283 -18.07 -10.60 10.57
C ASP A 283 -17.25 -9.36 10.27
N ILE A 284 -17.62 -8.24 10.90
CA ILE A 284 -16.91 -6.96 10.77
C ILE A 284 -16.25 -6.65 12.11
N GLY A 285 -14.90 -6.70 12.13
CA GLY A 285 -14.08 -6.27 13.27
C GLY A 285 -13.90 -4.74 13.28
N PHE A 286 -13.84 -4.14 14.47
CA PHE A 286 -13.51 -2.72 14.61
C PHE A 286 -12.78 -2.48 15.93
N ASN A 287 -12.04 -1.39 16.03
CA ASN A 287 -11.34 -1.05 17.26
C ASN A 287 -12.31 -0.65 18.36
N GLN A 288 -12.33 -1.43 19.44
CA GLN A 288 -13.19 -1.20 20.60
C GLN A 288 -12.60 -0.09 21.48
N PRO A 289 -13.44 0.82 21.98
CA PRO A 289 -12.99 1.79 22.96
C PRO A 289 -12.55 1.12 24.27
N LYS A 290 -11.72 1.80 25.04
CA LYS A 290 -11.29 1.34 26.35
C LYS A 290 -12.50 0.97 27.22
N GLY A 291 -12.46 -0.21 27.85
CA GLY A 291 -13.53 -0.73 28.70
C GLY A 291 -14.64 -1.52 27.98
N MET A 292 -14.63 -1.57 26.66
CA MET A 292 -15.50 -2.50 25.89
C MET A 292 -14.65 -3.70 25.46
N LEU A 293 -15.04 -4.89 25.91
CA LEU A 293 -14.30 -6.13 25.62
C LEU A 293 -14.63 -6.70 24.23
N TYR A 294 -13.61 -7.25 23.59
CA TYR A 294 -13.84 -8.13 22.45
C TYR A 294 -14.45 -9.47 22.90
N PRO A 295 -15.21 -10.18 22.06
CA PRO A 295 -15.90 -11.42 22.43
C PRO A 295 -14.98 -12.49 23.04
N THR A 296 -13.70 -12.46 22.76
CA THR A 296 -12.69 -13.44 23.19
C THR A 296 -11.67 -12.85 24.15
N GLU A 297 -11.85 -11.62 24.56
CA GLU A 297 -10.97 -10.93 25.50
C GLU A 297 -11.24 -11.40 26.93
N ASN A 298 -10.19 -11.73 27.66
CA ASN A 298 -10.32 -12.12 29.05
C ASN A 298 -10.69 -10.90 29.91
N PRO A 299 -11.87 -10.88 30.54
CA PRO A 299 -12.32 -9.74 31.35
C PRO A 299 -11.52 -9.54 32.63
N PHE A 300 -10.65 -10.49 33.00
CA PHE A 300 -9.80 -10.47 34.19
C PHE A 300 -8.32 -10.23 33.86
N ALA A 301 -7.99 -9.95 32.58
CA ALA A 301 -6.62 -9.59 32.21
C ALA A 301 -6.36 -8.13 32.53
N ASP A 302 -5.19 -7.82 33.13
CA ASP A 302 -4.71 -6.47 33.41
C ASP A 302 -4.25 -5.74 32.13
#